data_7ba1f21d479fc18b2d83b19b787eb6a1
#
_entry.id   7ba1f21d479fc18b2d83b19b787eb6a1
#
_cell.length_a   1.000
_cell.length_b   1.000
_cell.length_c   1.000
_cell.angle_alpha   90.00
_cell.angle_beta   90.00
_cell.angle_gamma   90.00
#
_symmetry.space_group_name_H-M   'P 1'
#
loop_
_entity.id
_entity.type
_entity.pdbx_description
1 polymer ?
#
loop_
_entity_poly.entity_id
_entity_poly.type
_entity_poly.pdbx_seq_one_letter_code
_entity_poly.pdbx_strand_id
1 'polypeptide(L)'
;TVYANNAENLVEVGQHVRAGQTIAIVGHRDGKFYCDFSIMIDGKRINPAAVFSINSHRLHRHTLLCEKHSSYINVSTVGEKVDLDENPNFTTEDVFEKKQTYKWNLEEMKKGSWAYPLPGAKVISPYGGKRRHSGVDLKTKPNDEIVAAFDGVVTRSNSHYGYGLCIVVKHANGLETLYSHQSKNLVKVGDKVKAGQVIGLTGRTGRATTEHLHFETVFKGRRFNPNLIFDHNSRQLQKSTLTLTKNGGITSKRN
;
A
#
# COMPACT_ATOMS: atom_id res chain seq x y z
N THR A 1 -18.49 -10.31 11.63
CA THR A 1 -18.45 -10.81 10.24
C THR A 1 -19.77 -10.54 9.55
N VAL A 2 -19.72 -10.27 8.25
CA VAL A 2 -20.90 -10.11 7.41
C VAL A 2 -20.83 -11.13 6.29
N TYR A 3 -21.90 -11.83 6.06
CA TYR A 3 -22.09 -12.78 4.97
C TYR A 3 -23.24 -12.27 4.11
N ALA A 4 -23.01 -11.99 2.85
CA ALA A 4 -24.00 -11.46 1.94
C ALA A 4 -24.09 -12.29 0.65
N ASN A 5 -25.10 -12.02 -0.16
CA ASN A 5 -25.50 -12.81 -1.33
C ASN A 5 -25.96 -14.22 -0.93
N ASN A 6 -26.68 -14.33 0.20
CA ASN A 6 -27.29 -15.58 0.64
C ASN A 6 -28.60 -15.82 -0.12
N ALA A 7 -28.86 -17.06 -0.52
CA ALA A 7 -30.16 -17.50 -1.01
C ALA A 7 -31.16 -17.63 0.16
N GLU A 8 -30.66 -18.08 1.31
CA GLU A 8 -31.44 -18.27 2.52
C GLU A 8 -30.58 -18.07 3.77
N ASN A 9 -31.13 -17.43 4.80
CA ASN A 9 -30.51 -17.32 6.11
C ASN A 9 -31.12 -18.42 7.02
N LEU A 10 -30.26 -19.23 7.64
CA LEU A 10 -30.65 -20.35 8.49
C LEU A 10 -30.60 -20.02 9.99
N VAL A 11 -30.37 -18.77 10.33
CA VAL A 11 -30.23 -18.25 11.70
C VAL A 11 -31.01 -16.96 11.86
N GLU A 12 -31.45 -16.69 13.09
CA GLU A 12 -32.22 -15.51 13.46
C GLU A 12 -31.39 -14.50 14.26
N VAL A 13 -31.88 -13.25 14.34
CA VAL A 13 -31.27 -12.20 15.15
C VAL A 13 -31.27 -12.60 16.63
N GLY A 14 -30.12 -12.50 17.27
CA GLY A 14 -29.94 -12.89 18.68
C GLY A 14 -29.57 -14.37 18.90
N GLN A 15 -29.60 -15.20 17.86
CA GLN A 15 -29.21 -16.61 17.96
C GLN A 15 -27.69 -16.75 18.16
N HIS A 16 -27.32 -17.60 19.13
CA HIS A 16 -25.92 -18.00 19.33
C HIS A 16 -25.49 -19.03 18.27
N VAL A 17 -24.37 -18.75 17.58
CA VAL A 17 -23.80 -19.65 16.58
C VAL A 17 -22.40 -20.12 16.99
N ARG A 18 -22.06 -21.36 16.63
CA ARG A 18 -20.75 -21.96 16.89
C ARG A 18 -19.88 -21.91 15.63
N ALA A 19 -18.56 -21.90 15.81
CA ALA A 19 -17.64 -22.03 14.69
C ALA A 19 -17.91 -23.33 13.91
N GLY A 20 -18.01 -23.23 12.57
CA GLY A 20 -18.36 -24.35 11.70
C GLY A 20 -19.85 -24.62 11.55
N GLN A 21 -20.72 -23.93 12.28
CA GLN A 21 -22.17 -24.04 12.10
C GLN A 21 -22.59 -23.43 10.77
N THR A 22 -23.46 -24.13 10.02
CA THR A 22 -24.10 -23.59 8.82
C THR A 22 -25.08 -22.48 9.22
N ILE A 23 -24.88 -21.27 8.67
CA ILE A 23 -25.69 -20.09 9.01
C ILE A 23 -26.50 -19.57 7.83
N ALA A 24 -26.14 -19.94 6.60
CA ALA A 24 -26.83 -19.52 5.39
C ALA A 24 -26.55 -20.48 4.23
N ILE A 25 -27.37 -20.39 3.21
CA ILE A 25 -27.16 -21.05 1.91
C ILE A 25 -26.67 -19.98 0.94
N VAL A 26 -25.60 -20.27 0.19
CA VAL A 26 -25.00 -19.35 -0.76
C VAL A 26 -25.97 -19.03 -1.89
N GLY A 27 -26.06 -17.73 -2.24
CA GLY A 27 -26.88 -17.26 -3.33
C GLY A 27 -26.19 -17.34 -4.67
N HIS A 28 -26.99 -17.16 -5.72
CA HIS A 28 -26.56 -17.15 -7.11
C HIS A 28 -26.82 -15.78 -7.72
N ARG A 29 -25.82 -15.22 -8.41
CA ARG A 29 -25.93 -13.95 -9.13
C ARG A 29 -25.04 -13.97 -10.39
N ASP A 30 -25.57 -13.50 -11.50
CA ASP A 30 -24.86 -13.41 -12.79
C ASP A 30 -24.18 -14.74 -13.23
N GLY A 31 -24.90 -15.86 -13.06
CA GLY A 31 -24.43 -17.20 -13.42
C GLY A 31 -23.41 -17.82 -12.46
N LYS A 32 -23.15 -17.21 -11.30
CA LYS A 32 -22.14 -17.67 -10.34
C LYS A 32 -22.69 -17.79 -8.93
N PHE A 33 -22.28 -18.85 -8.23
CA PHE A 33 -22.51 -19.01 -6.79
C PHE A 33 -21.33 -18.39 -6.05
N TYR A 34 -21.59 -17.44 -5.15
CA TYR A 34 -20.56 -16.84 -4.31
C TYR A 34 -21.16 -16.26 -3.04
N CYS A 35 -20.34 -16.16 -2.01
CA CYS A 35 -20.63 -15.44 -0.77
C CYS A 35 -19.75 -14.20 -0.68
N ASP A 36 -20.36 -13.04 -0.48
CA ASP A 36 -19.61 -11.84 -0.10
C ASP A 36 -19.32 -11.91 1.40
N PHE A 37 -18.05 -12.09 1.73
CA PHE A 37 -17.60 -12.17 3.10
C PHE A 37 -16.81 -10.93 3.51
N SER A 38 -17.21 -10.32 4.62
CA SER A 38 -16.52 -9.16 5.19
C SER A 38 -16.25 -9.35 6.68
N ILE A 39 -15.13 -8.84 7.14
CA ILE A 39 -14.82 -8.70 8.56
C ILE A 39 -14.91 -7.23 8.93
N MET A 40 -15.55 -6.94 10.07
CA MET A 40 -15.71 -5.57 10.55
C MET A 40 -15.21 -5.45 11.99
N ILE A 41 -14.56 -4.33 12.29
CA ILE A 41 -14.17 -3.92 13.63
C ILE A 41 -14.75 -2.51 13.84
N ASP A 42 -15.56 -2.33 14.87
CA ASP A 42 -16.24 -1.06 15.18
C ASP A 42 -16.96 -0.46 13.94
N GLY A 43 -17.72 -1.29 13.23
CA GLY A 43 -18.45 -0.86 12.04
C GLY A 43 -17.61 -0.60 10.78
N LYS A 44 -16.29 -0.79 10.84
CA LYS A 44 -15.37 -0.55 9.72
C LYS A 44 -14.85 -1.86 9.16
N ARG A 45 -14.84 -1.98 7.82
CA ARG A 45 -14.38 -3.18 7.14
C ARG A 45 -12.87 -3.30 7.18
N ILE A 46 -12.39 -4.51 7.46
CA ILE A 46 -11.01 -4.92 7.26
C ILE A 46 -10.92 -5.98 6.16
N ASN A 47 -9.73 -6.15 5.60
CA ASN A 47 -9.51 -7.18 4.59
C ASN A 47 -9.52 -8.58 5.25
N PRO A 48 -10.42 -9.50 4.85
CA PRO A 48 -10.43 -10.86 5.37
C PRO A 48 -9.11 -11.62 5.15
N ALA A 49 -8.37 -11.31 4.09
CA ALA A 49 -7.07 -11.92 3.83
C ALA A 49 -5.99 -11.59 4.88
N ALA A 50 -6.21 -10.59 5.73
CA ALA A 50 -5.35 -10.35 6.88
C ALA A 50 -5.53 -11.41 7.98
N VAL A 51 -6.70 -12.05 8.02
CA VAL A 51 -7.08 -13.06 9.02
C VAL A 51 -6.94 -14.47 8.48
N PHE A 52 -7.35 -14.68 7.21
CA PHE A 52 -7.40 -15.99 6.57
C PHE A 52 -6.47 -16.06 5.36
N SER A 53 -5.79 -17.19 5.22
CA SER A 53 -5.17 -17.57 3.95
C SER A 53 -6.25 -18.07 3.00
N ILE A 54 -6.54 -17.31 1.94
CA ILE A 54 -7.57 -17.68 0.95
C ILE A 54 -7.21 -18.98 0.22
N ASN A 55 -5.94 -19.22 -0.04
CA ASN A 55 -5.47 -20.40 -0.76
C ASN A 55 -5.47 -21.68 0.09
N SER A 56 -5.10 -21.59 1.35
CA SER A 56 -5.02 -22.75 2.25
C SER A 56 -6.26 -22.93 3.12
N HIS A 57 -7.22 -21.99 3.07
CA HIS A 57 -8.45 -21.95 3.89
C HIS A 57 -8.17 -22.04 5.40
N ARG A 58 -7.06 -21.50 5.86
CA ARG A 58 -6.62 -21.54 7.26
C ARG A 58 -6.46 -20.15 7.83
N LEU A 59 -6.62 -20.02 9.14
CA LEU A 59 -6.23 -18.80 9.88
C LEU A 59 -4.72 -18.60 9.78
N HIS A 60 -4.31 -17.35 9.63
CA HIS A 60 -2.92 -16.98 9.80
C HIS A 60 -2.48 -17.19 11.26
N ARG A 61 -1.25 -17.66 11.46
CA ARG A 61 -0.67 -17.86 12.80
C ARG A 61 0.17 -16.65 13.21
N HIS A 62 -0.46 -15.48 13.28
CA HIS A 62 0.21 -14.26 13.72
C HIS A 62 -0.77 -13.40 14.51
N THR A 63 -0.24 -12.50 15.33
CA THR A 63 -1.02 -11.50 16.03
C THR A 63 -1.28 -10.32 15.12
N LEU A 64 -2.52 -9.84 15.07
CA LEU A 64 -2.89 -8.64 14.33
C LEU A 64 -2.92 -7.43 15.27
N LEU A 65 -2.29 -6.35 14.86
CA LEU A 65 -2.49 -5.02 15.43
C LEU A 65 -3.55 -4.30 14.60
N CYS A 66 -4.63 -3.90 15.25
CA CYS A 66 -5.73 -3.17 14.63
C CYS A 66 -5.76 -1.74 15.18
N GLU A 67 -5.31 -0.78 14.39
CA GLU A 67 -5.30 0.64 14.76
C GLU A 67 -6.52 1.34 14.17
N LYS A 68 -7.33 1.94 15.05
CA LYS A 68 -8.56 2.65 14.66
C LYS A 68 -8.24 4.08 14.21
N HIS A 69 -8.60 4.41 12.97
CA HIS A 69 -8.64 5.76 12.43
C HIS A 69 -10.08 6.24 12.26
N SER A 70 -10.28 7.52 12.01
CA SER A 70 -11.62 8.11 11.85
C SER A 70 -12.49 7.41 10.78
N SER A 71 -11.90 7.00 9.66
CA SER A 71 -12.61 6.42 8.51
C SER A 71 -12.29 4.95 8.21
N TYR A 72 -11.26 4.36 8.82
CA TYR A 72 -10.83 2.98 8.55
C TYR A 72 -10.12 2.35 9.75
N ILE A 73 -9.92 1.03 9.70
CA ILE A 73 -9.02 0.28 10.59
C ILE A 73 -7.77 -0.09 9.80
N ASN A 74 -6.62 0.30 10.33
CA ASN A 74 -5.34 -0.20 9.85
C ASN A 74 -5.07 -1.57 10.50
N VAL A 75 -4.75 -2.58 9.70
CA VAL A 75 -4.45 -3.93 10.19
C VAL A 75 -3.03 -4.27 9.78
N SER A 76 -2.19 -4.52 10.78
CA SER A 76 -0.82 -4.97 10.60
C SER A 76 -0.57 -6.23 11.43
N THR A 77 0.49 -6.98 11.15
CA THR A 77 0.89 -8.14 11.96
C THR A 77 1.81 -7.70 13.07
N VAL A 78 1.54 -8.15 14.30
CA VAL A 78 2.45 -7.99 15.43
C VAL A 78 3.39 -9.19 15.48
N GLY A 79 4.68 -8.92 15.22
CA GLY A 79 5.78 -9.87 15.42
C GLY A 79 5.86 -10.96 14.35
N GLU A 80 6.79 -10.95 13.62
CA GLU A 80 8.17 -11.42 13.78
C GLU A 80 9.03 -10.16 13.86
N LYS A 81 9.88 -10.07 14.87
CA LYS A 81 10.99 -9.13 14.85
C LYS A 81 11.75 -9.45 13.57
N VAL A 82 11.46 -8.73 12.51
CA VAL A 82 12.34 -8.68 11.36
C VAL A 82 13.59 -8.02 11.92
N ASP A 83 14.64 -8.80 12.09
CA ASP A 83 15.95 -8.28 12.49
C ASP A 83 16.34 -7.23 11.46
N LEU A 84 16.13 -5.96 11.82
CA LEU A 84 16.43 -4.80 10.98
C LEU A 84 17.93 -4.52 10.96
N ASP A 85 18.70 -5.27 11.77
CA ASP A 85 20.11 -4.99 12.04
C ASP A 85 21.08 -5.40 10.91
N GLU A 86 20.61 -6.10 9.87
CA GLU A 86 21.50 -6.48 8.76
C GLU A 86 21.61 -5.45 7.61
N ASN A 87 20.87 -4.33 7.69
CA ASN A 87 21.03 -3.28 6.69
C ASN A 87 21.55 -1.97 7.33
N PRO A 88 22.85 -1.70 7.26
CA PRO A 88 23.46 -0.52 7.88
C PRO A 88 22.94 0.82 7.33
N ASN A 89 22.17 0.81 6.24
CA ASN A 89 21.56 2.01 5.64
C ASN A 89 20.07 2.17 5.97
N PHE A 90 19.45 1.22 6.70
CA PHE A 90 18.07 1.31 7.13
C PHE A 90 18.02 1.56 8.64
N THR A 91 18.10 2.79 9.06
CA THR A 91 17.88 3.18 10.46
C THR A 91 16.38 3.28 10.70
N THR A 92 15.86 2.54 11.67
CA THR A 92 14.50 2.68 12.21
C THR A 92 14.35 3.90 13.10
N GLU A 93 15.46 4.58 13.41
CA GLU A 93 15.45 5.80 14.19
C GLU A 93 14.69 6.90 13.43
N ASP A 94 13.69 7.45 14.09
CA ASP A 94 12.99 8.61 13.58
C ASP A 94 14.00 9.78 13.50
N VAL A 95 14.40 10.15 12.30
CA VAL A 95 15.34 11.26 12.06
C VAL A 95 14.89 12.56 12.76
N PHE A 96 13.64 12.61 13.20
CA PHE A 96 13.03 13.73 13.92
C PHE A 96 13.02 13.59 15.45
N GLU A 97 13.58 12.53 16.02
CA GLU A 97 13.68 12.42 17.49
C GLU A 97 14.45 13.63 18.08
N LYS A 98 15.56 13.98 17.47
CA LYS A 98 16.45 15.07 17.93
C LYS A 98 16.45 16.30 17.01
N LYS A 99 15.72 16.26 15.87
CA LYS A 99 15.72 17.35 14.87
C LYS A 99 14.30 17.77 14.51
N GLN A 100 14.08 19.05 14.34
CA GLN A 100 12.79 19.57 13.85
C GLN A 100 12.68 19.50 12.32
N THR A 101 13.81 19.44 11.63
CA THR A 101 13.88 19.42 10.18
C THR A 101 14.93 18.42 9.70
N TYR A 102 14.66 17.82 8.55
CA TYR A 102 15.59 16.93 7.85
C TYR A 102 15.72 17.42 6.40
N LYS A 103 16.96 17.68 5.96
CA LYS A 103 17.27 18.05 4.57
C LYS A 103 17.63 16.79 3.79
N TRP A 104 16.89 16.54 2.72
CA TRP A 104 17.10 15.39 1.85
C TRP A 104 17.53 15.91 0.47
N ASN A 105 18.82 15.87 0.18
CA ASN A 105 19.36 16.26 -1.11
C ASN A 105 19.21 15.09 -2.10
N LEU A 106 18.31 15.23 -3.05
CA LEU A 106 18.01 14.19 -4.04
C LEU A 106 19.15 14.04 -5.06
N GLU A 107 19.91 15.09 -5.32
CA GLU A 107 21.03 15.08 -6.28
C GLU A 107 22.24 14.30 -5.75
N GLU A 108 22.41 14.26 -4.42
CA GLU A 108 23.48 13.50 -3.77
C GLU A 108 23.15 12.00 -3.57
N MET A 109 21.96 11.57 -3.97
CA MET A 109 21.58 10.17 -3.82
C MET A 109 22.44 9.26 -4.70
N LYS A 110 23.03 8.25 -4.08
CA LYS A 110 23.91 7.31 -4.78
C LYS A 110 23.13 6.49 -5.80
N LYS A 111 23.79 6.16 -6.91
CA LYS A 111 23.24 5.21 -7.89
C LYS A 111 22.90 3.88 -7.20
N GLY A 112 21.72 3.37 -7.44
CA GLY A 112 21.22 2.12 -6.84
C GLY A 112 20.52 2.30 -5.49
N SER A 113 20.51 3.52 -4.89
CA SER A 113 19.71 3.80 -3.69
C SER A 113 18.29 4.31 -4.00
N TRP A 114 17.96 4.44 -5.26
CA TRP A 114 16.65 4.80 -5.76
C TRP A 114 16.37 4.17 -7.13
N ALA A 115 15.10 4.05 -7.49
CA ALA A 115 14.65 3.65 -8.82
C ALA A 115 13.34 4.37 -9.17
N TYR A 116 13.10 4.61 -10.46
CA TYR A 116 11.81 5.11 -10.91
C TYR A 116 10.77 3.98 -10.80
N PRO A 117 9.61 4.19 -10.16
CA PRO A 117 8.72 3.10 -9.70
C PRO A 117 8.15 2.21 -10.81
N LEU A 118 8.07 2.72 -12.04
CA LEU A 118 7.68 1.96 -13.22
C LEU A 118 8.60 2.32 -14.40
N PRO A 119 9.66 1.54 -14.65
CA PRO A 119 10.61 1.83 -15.72
C PRO A 119 9.94 1.97 -17.10
N GLY A 120 10.37 2.95 -17.88
CA GLY A 120 9.81 3.21 -19.22
C GLY A 120 8.42 3.86 -19.25
N ALA A 121 7.76 4.06 -18.12
CA ALA A 121 6.41 4.59 -18.06
C ALA A 121 6.29 6.04 -18.54
N LYS A 122 5.10 6.37 -19.04
CA LYS A 122 4.65 7.74 -19.29
C LYS A 122 3.53 8.11 -18.31
N VAL A 123 3.46 9.38 -17.95
CA VAL A 123 2.36 9.92 -17.14
C VAL A 123 1.10 10.00 -17.98
N ILE A 124 -0.01 9.43 -17.47
CA ILE A 124 -1.34 9.55 -18.07
C ILE A 124 -2.29 10.41 -17.23
N SER A 125 -1.98 10.59 -15.93
CA SER A 125 -2.72 11.47 -15.04
C SER A 125 -1.76 12.05 -13.99
N PRO A 126 -1.52 13.37 -13.98
CA PRO A 126 -0.63 13.99 -13.01
C PRO A 126 -1.29 14.14 -11.64
N TYR A 127 -0.48 14.38 -10.61
CA TYR A 127 -0.93 14.71 -9.26
C TYR A 127 -1.77 15.98 -9.24
N GLY A 128 -2.82 16.01 -8.41
CA GLY A 128 -3.64 17.20 -8.16
C GLY A 128 -4.70 17.44 -9.23
N GLY A 129 -4.76 18.65 -9.75
CA GLY A 129 -5.75 19.06 -10.73
C GLY A 129 -7.19 19.14 -10.18
N LYS A 130 -8.17 19.31 -11.08
CA LYS A 130 -9.60 19.45 -10.72
C LYS A 130 -10.14 18.23 -9.94
N ARG A 131 -9.61 17.03 -10.21
CA ARG A 131 -10.02 15.77 -9.54
C ARG A 131 -9.34 15.54 -8.19
N ARG A 132 -8.45 16.43 -7.74
CA ARG A 132 -7.65 16.28 -6.51
C ARG A 132 -6.94 14.93 -6.47
N HIS A 133 -6.32 14.54 -7.60
CA HIS A 133 -5.64 13.27 -7.75
C HIS A 133 -4.52 13.12 -6.74
N SER A 134 -4.55 12.05 -5.95
CA SER A 134 -3.68 11.87 -4.78
C SER A 134 -2.27 11.36 -5.11
N GLY A 135 -2.04 10.95 -6.35
CA GLY A 135 -0.79 10.41 -6.84
C GLY A 135 -0.54 10.77 -8.30
N VAL A 136 0.28 10.01 -8.96
CA VAL A 136 0.52 10.06 -10.40
C VAL A 136 0.18 8.70 -11.01
N ASP A 137 -0.52 8.72 -12.15
CA ASP A 137 -0.81 7.49 -12.88
C ASP A 137 0.24 7.30 -13.99
N LEU A 138 0.93 6.19 -13.91
CA LEU A 138 2.04 5.80 -14.77
C LEU A 138 1.65 4.60 -15.63
N LYS A 139 1.83 4.68 -16.93
CA LYS A 139 1.41 3.65 -17.88
C LYS A 139 2.57 3.13 -18.72
N THR A 140 2.63 1.81 -18.81
CA THR A 140 3.43 1.04 -19.77
C THR A 140 2.55 -0.05 -20.40
N LYS A 141 2.98 -1.28 -20.40
CA LYS A 141 2.21 -2.45 -20.84
C LYS A 141 1.56 -3.17 -19.65
N PRO A 142 0.56 -4.02 -19.88
CA PRO A 142 0.02 -4.91 -18.86
C PRO A 142 1.09 -5.84 -18.28
N ASN A 143 1.02 -6.07 -16.96
CA ASN A 143 1.93 -6.92 -16.20
C ASN A 143 3.42 -6.52 -16.27
N ASP A 144 3.71 -5.24 -16.57
CA ASP A 144 5.07 -4.73 -16.43
C ASP A 144 5.49 -4.66 -14.97
N GLU A 145 6.78 -4.81 -14.74
CA GLU A 145 7.38 -4.86 -13.41
C GLU A 145 7.32 -3.50 -12.71
N ILE A 146 6.69 -3.48 -11.55
CA ILE A 146 6.72 -2.37 -10.61
C ILE A 146 7.88 -2.58 -9.66
N VAL A 147 8.72 -1.57 -9.48
CA VAL A 147 9.89 -1.67 -8.61
C VAL A 147 9.78 -0.73 -7.40
N ALA A 148 10.38 -1.12 -6.29
CA ALA A 148 10.48 -0.27 -5.11
C ALA A 148 11.30 0.99 -5.43
N ALA A 149 10.75 2.17 -5.11
CA ALA A 149 11.40 3.44 -5.40
C ALA A 149 12.67 3.67 -4.56
N PHE A 150 12.67 3.17 -3.34
CA PHE A 150 13.79 3.26 -2.38
C PHE A 150 13.87 2.00 -1.54
N ASP A 151 14.98 1.80 -0.84
CA ASP A 151 15.12 0.77 0.19
C ASP A 151 14.04 0.97 1.26
N GLY A 152 13.44 -0.12 1.76
CA GLY A 152 12.41 0.00 2.78
C GLY A 152 11.86 -1.33 3.26
N VAL A 153 10.80 -1.22 4.06
CA VAL A 153 10.03 -2.37 4.56
C VAL A 153 8.59 -2.27 4.06
N VAL A 154 8.06 -3.37 3.57
CA VAL A 154 6.67 -3.46 3.13
C VAL A 154 5.75 -3.41 4.35
N THR A 155 4.90 -2.38 4.43
CA THR A 155 3.92 -2.21 5.50
C THR A 155 2.51 -2.59 5.08
N ARG A 156 2.27 -2.72 3.76
CA ARG A 156 1.01 -3.21 3.20
C ARG A 156 1.28 -4.01 1.92
N SER A 157 0.58 -5.13 1.75
CA SER A 157 0.58 -5.91 0.51
C SER A 157 -0.71 -6.71 0.41
N ASN A 158 -1.81 -6.03 0.08
CA ASN A 158 -3.14 -6.64 -0.03
C ASN A 158 -4.08 -5.80 -0.89
N SER A 159 -5.32 -6.26 -1.06
CA SER A 159 -6.37 -5.45 -1.67
C SER A 159 -6.85 -4.37 -0.71
N HIS A 160 -7.00 -3.15 -1.22
CA HIS A 160 -7.52 -2.01 -0.48
C HIS A 160 -8.58 -1.28 -1.28
N TYR A 161 -9.65 -0.83 -0.59
CA TYR A 161 -10.78 -0.17 -1.24
C TYR A 161 -10.36 0.96 -2.19
N GLY A 162 -10.81 0.87 -3.45
CA GLY A 162 -10.49 1.84 -4.50
C GLY A 162 -9.13 1.63 -5.16
N TYR A 163 -8.11 1.23 -4.42
CA TYR A 163 -6.74 1.00 -4.93
C TYR A 163 -6.55 -0.38 -5.59
N GLY A 164 -7.47 -1.33 -5.33
CA GLY A 164 -7.26 -2.71 -5.74
C GLY A 164 -6.08 -3.36 -5.01
N LEU A 165 -5.34 -4.24 -5.65
CA LEU A 165 -4.11 -4.77 -5.09
C LEU A 165 -3.10 -3.63 -4.95
N CYS A 166 -2.60 -3.42 -3.74
CA CYS A 166 -1.66 -2.36 -3.46
C CYS A 166 -0.56 -2.79 -2.50
N ILE A 167 0.58 -2.13 -2.62
CA ILE A 167 1.74 -2.25 -1.75
C ILE A 167 2.05 -0.87 -1.18
N VAL A 168 2.41 -0.82 0.10
CA VAL A 168 3.01 0.35 0.74
C VAL A 168 4.37 -0.06 1.26
N VAL A 169 5.38 0.73 0.93
CA VAL A 169 6.75 0.56 1.42
C VAL A 169 7.08 1.77 2.29
N LYS A 170 7.50 1.51 3.52
CA LYS A 170 8.02 2.53 4.44
C LYS A 170 9.54 2.61 4.29
N HIS A 171 10.04 3.81 4.08
CA HIS A 171 11.45 4.11 3.88
C HIS A 171 12.07 4.76 5.11
N ALA A 172 13.40 4.87 5.14
CA ALA A 172 14.09 5.75 6.07
C ALA A 172 13.48 7.16 6.01
N ASN A 173 13.67 7.98 7.03
CA ASN A 173 13.14 9.35 7.16
C ASN A 173 11.61 9.49 7.24
N GLY A 174 10.85 8.39 7.37
CA GLY A 174 9.40 8.41 7.50
C GLY A 174 8.62 8.66 6.21
N LEU A 175 9.29 8.61 5.07
CA LEU A 175 8.66 8.58 3.75
C LEU A 175 7.97 7.22 3.55
N GLU A 176 6.83 7.23 2.88
CA GLU A 176 6.16 6.02 2.39
C GLU A 176 5.84 6.20 0.90
N THR A 177 5.94 5.11 0.15
CA THR A 177 5.46 5.04 -1.23
C THR A 177 4.36 4.00 -1.35
N LEU A 178 3.30 4.36 -2.08
CA LEU A 178 2.16 3.49 -2.34
C LEU A 178 2.10 3.18 -3.84
N TYR A 179 1.91 1.90 -4.11
CA TYR A 179 1.78 1.34 -5.45
C TYR A 179 0.44 0.64 -5.54
N SER A 180 -0.40 0.95 -6.53
CA SER A 180 -1.73 0.35 -6.62
C SER A 180 -2.19 0.01 -8.02
N HIS A 181 -3.37 -0.60 -8.10
CA HIS A 181 -4.00 -1.18 -9.29
C HIS A 181 -3.24 -2.38 -9.87
N GLN A 182 -2.42 -3.03 -9.04
CA GLN A 182 -1.59 -4.15 -9.47
C GLN A 182 -2.43 -5.36 -9.88
N SER A 183 -1.92 -6.15 -10.83
CA SER A 183 -2.44 -7.47 -11.14
C SER A 183 -1.94 -8.51 -10.14
N LYS A 184 -0.72 -8.30 -9.60
CA LYS A 184 -0.08 -9.21 -8.65
C LYS A 184 0.88 -8.44 -7.73
N ASN A 185 0.78 -8.69 -6.42
CA ASN A 185 1.81 -8.33 -5.45
C ASN A 185 2.83 -9.49 -5.35
N LEU A 186 4.12 -9.17 -5.40
CA LEU A 186 5.21 -10.16 -5.35
C LEU A 186 5.96 -10.17 -4.02
N VAL A 187 5.59 -9.27 -3.11
CA VAL A 187 6.15 -9.15 -1.76
C VAL A 187 5.03 -9.16 -0.73
N LYS A 188 5.35 -9.48 0.51
CA LYS A 188 4.44 -9.53 1.66
C LYS A 188 4.82 -8.48 2.72
N VAL A 189 3.91 -8.20 3.63
CA VAL A 189 4.16 -7.32 4.79
C VAL A 189 5.33 -7.87 5.60
N GLY A 190 6.25 -6.99 5.99
CA GLY A 190 7.49 -7.31 6.70
C GLY A 190 8.69 -7.54 5.78
N ASP A 191 8.49 -7.78 4.49
CA ASP A 191 9.62 -7.96 3.57
C ASP A 191 10.46 -6.68 3.49
N LYS A 192 11.78 -6.83 3.59
CA LYS A 192 12.75 -5.78 3.27
C LYS A 192 12.93 -5.74 1.76
N VAL A 193 12.82 -4.58 1.15
CA VAL A 193 13.01 -4.39 -0.29
C VAL A 193 14.11 -3.39 -0.56
N LYS A 194 14.82 -3.61 -1.66
CA LYS A 194 15.85 -2.71 -2.19
C LYS A 194 15.29 -1.82 -3.29
N ALA A 195 15.82 -0.62 -3.42
CA ALA A 195 15.54 0.23 -4.58
C ALA A 195 15.76 -0.55 -5.88
N GLY A 196 14.80 -0.50 -6.79
CA GLY A 196 14.83 -1.26 -8.05
C GLY A 196 14.42 -2.73 -7.95
N GLN A 197 14.17 -3.25 -6.75
CA GLN A 197 13.64 -4.61 -6.60
C GLN A 197 12.20 -4.67 -7.10
N VAL A 198 11.88 -5.70 -7.90
CA VAL A 198 10.52 -5.95 -8.38
C VAL A 198 9.62 -6.34 -7.20
N ILE A 199 8.54 -5.59 -7.01
CA ILE A 199 7.59 -5.77 -5.89
C ILE A 199 6.19 -6.15 -6.34
N GLY A 200 5.83 -5.92 -7.59
CA GLY A 200 4.52 -6.23 -8.14
C GLY A 200 4.47 -6.08 -9.65
N LEU A 201 3.31 -6.34 -10.22
CA LEU A 201 3.03 -6.22 -11.65
C LEU A 201 1.88 -5.25 -11.90
N THR A 202 1.98 -4.43 -12.94
CA THR A 202 0.91 -3.51 -13.34
C THR A 202 -0.37 -4.25 -13.68
N GLY A 203 -1.51 -3.62 -13.41
CA GLY A 203 -2.81 -4.21 -13.65
C GLY A 203 -3.94 -3.17 -13.67
N ARG A 204 -5.17 -3.66 -13.46
CA ARG A 204 -6.39 -2.86 -13.51
C ARG A 204 -7.34 -3.22 -12.36
N THR A 205 -6.79 -3.53 -11.20
CA THR A 205 -7.63 -3.85 -10.02
C THR A 205 -8.15 -2.58 -9.34
N GLY A 206 -9.16 -2.72 -8.51
CA GLY A 206 -9.81 -1.59 -7.83
C GLY A 206 -10.65 -0.73 -8.78
N ARG A 207 -10.50 0.59 -8.70
CA ARG A 207 -11.26 1.55 -9.53
C ARG A 207 -10.57 1.92 -10.85
N ALA A 208 -9.50 1.25 -11.21
CA ALA A 208 -8.79 1.52 -12.45
C ALA A 208 -9.67 1.20 -13.66
N THR A 209 -9.78 2.13 -14.59
CA THR A 209 -10.49 1.96 -15.87
C THR A 209 -9.57 1.44 -16.97
N THR A 210 -8.26 1.66 -16.84
CA THR A 210 -7.21 1.16 -17.72
C THR A 210 -6.08 0.60 -16.89
N GLU A 211 -5.23 -0.23 -17.49
CA GLU A 211 -4.04 -0.75 -16.83
C GLU A 211 -3.01 0.36 -16.63
N HIS A 212 -2.57 0.55 -15.40
CA HIS A 212 -1.56 1.54 -15.01
C HIS A 212 -1.10 1.27 -13.58
N LEU A 213 0.01 1.89 -13.19
CA LEU A 213 0.40 2.05 -11.80
C LEU A 213 -0.09 3.40 -11.30
N HIS A 214 -0.92 3.43 -10.26
CA HIS A 214 -1.14 4.63 -9.47
C HIS A 214 -0.09 4.68 -8.36
N PHE A 215 0.73 5.72 -8.36
CA PHE A 215 1.87 5.89 -7.45
C PHE A 215 1.68 7.12 -6.57
N GLU A 216 1.76 6.93 -5.25
CA GLU A 216 1.68 8.01 -4.27
C GLU A 216 2.96 8.11 -3.44
N THR A 217 3.27 9.33 -3.01
CA THR A 217 4.26 9.62 -1.98
C THR A 217 3.56 10.19 -0.75
N VAL A 218 3.89 9.65 0.42
CA VAL A 218 3.25 9.98 1.69
C VAL A 218 4.34 10.29 2.71
N PHE A 219 4.14 11.34 3.50
CA PHE A 219 5.02 11.70 4.59
C PHE A 219 4.21 12.07 5.83
N LYS A 220 4.47 11.38 6.96
CA LYS A 220 3.70 11.56 8.21
C LYS A 220 2.18 11.52 7.96
N GLY A 221 1.71 10.54 7.17
CA GLY A 221 0.31 10.35 6.83
C GLY A 221 -0.29 11.34 5.82
N ARG A 222 0.49 12.28 5.29
CA ARG A 222 0.03 13.27 4.30
C ARG A 222 0.60 12.98 2.93
N ARG A 223 -0.28 12.86 1.94
CA ARG A 223 0.10 12.74 0.53
C ARG A 223 0.70 14.03 0.02
N PHE A 224 1.72 13.92 -0.80
CA PHE A 224 2.32 15.07 -1.47
C PHE A 224 2.67 14.72 -2.92
N ASN A 225 2.96 15.73 -3.71
CA ASN A 225 3.19 15.59 -5.14
C ASN A 225 4.46 14.77 -5.42
N PRO A 226 4.37 13.59 -6.06
CA PRO A 226 5.53 12.78 -6.44
C PRO A 226 6.55 13.53 -7.32
N ASN A 227 6.12 14.57 -8.04
CA ASN A 227 7.02 15.46 -8.80
C ASN A 227 8.04 16.21 -7.94
N LEU A 228 7.86 16.27 -6.61
CA LEU A 228 8.90 16.83 -5.73
C LEU A 228 10.11 15.91 -5.63
N ILE A 229 9.92 14.61 -5.89
CA ILE A 229 10.99 13.61 -5.85
C ILE A 229 11.46 13.25 -7.25
N PHE A 230 10.53 12.96 -8.17
CA PHE A 230 10.84 12.46 -9.51
C PHE A 230 10.49 13.48 -10.60
N ASP A 231 11.40 13.70 -11.51
CA ASP A 231 11.09 14.25 -12.83
C ASP A 231 10.51 13.11 -13.69
N HIS A 232 9.21 13.13 -13.91
CA HIS A 232 8.53 12.09 -14.65
C HIS A 232 8.85 12.07 -16.16
N ASN A 233 9.37 13.14 -16.72
CA ASN A 233 9.78 13.19 -18.13
C ASN A 233 11.11 12.46 -18.34
N SER A 234 12.10 12.77 -17.53
CA SER A 234 13.41 12.12 -17.57
C SER A 234 13.45 10.80 -16.80
N ARG A 235 12.47 10.54 -15.92
CA ARG A 235 12.42 9.41 -14.98
C ARG A 235 13.63 9.39 -14.04
N GLN A 236 14.12 10.56 -13.70
CA GLN A 236 15.23 10.77 -12.78
C GLN A 236 14.73 11.45 -11.50
N LEU A 237 15.58 11.48 -10.47
CA LEU A 237 15.31 12.34 -9.32
C LEU A 237 15.36 13.81 -9.73
N GLN A 238 14.59 14.63 -9.02
CA GLN A 238 14.69 16.08 -9.14
C GLN A 238 16.06 16.57 -8.64
N LYS A 239 16.61 17.58 -9.32
CA LYS A 239 17.80 18.30 -8.86
C LYS A 239 17.41 19.34 -7.81
N SER A 240 17.10 18.83 -6.62
CA SER A 240 16.57 19.66 -5.54
C SER A 240 16.86 19.06 -4.16
N THR A 241 16.83 19.91 -3.16
CA THR A 241 16.83 19.51 -1.76
C THR A 241 15.45 19.66 -1.17
N LEU A 242 14.89 18.56 -0.65
CA LEU A 242 13.65 18.58 0.12
C LEU A 242 13.96 18.88 1.59
N THR A 243 13.21 19.78 2.18
CA THR A 243 13.20 19.99 3.63
C THR A 243 11.93 19.39 4.20
N LEU A 244 12.09 18.32 4.98
CA LEU A 244 11.02 17.63 5.70
C LEU A 244 10.98 18.17 7.14
N THR A 245 9.79 18.39 7.68
CA THR A 245 9.63 18.85 9.08
C THR A 245 8.99 17.77 9.94
N LYS A 246 9.26 17.79 11.25
CA LYS A 246 8.66 16.89 12.22
C LYS A 246 7.14 16.87 12.17
N ASN A 247 6.51 17.99 11.83
CA ASN A 247 5.06 18.15 11.73
C ASN A 247 4.48 17.77 10.35
N GLY A 248 5.27 17.15 9.48
CA GLY A 248 4.82 16.66 8.17
C GLY A 248 4.82 17.71 7.05
N GLY A 249 5.45 18.86 7.26
CA GLY A 249 5.66 19.87 6.21
C GLY A 249 6.75 19.40 5.24
N ILE A 250 6.59 19.75 3.96
CA ILE A 250 7.56 19.48 2.90
C ILE A 250 7.72 20.74 2.08
N THR A 251 8.97 21.17 1.89
CA THR A 251 9.34 22.23 0.95
C THR A 251 10.46 21.75 0.05
N SER A 252 10.51 22.24 -1.16
CA SER A 252 11.54 21.89 -2.14
C SER A 252 12.29 23.16 -2.55
N LYS A 253 13.62 23.09 -2.58
CA LYS A 253 14.50 24.12 -3.13
C LYS A 253 15.31 23.48 -4.26
N ARG A 254 15.25 24.07 -5.46
CA ARG A 254 16.16 23.68 -6.55
C ARG A 254 17.58 24.06 -6.17
N ASN A 255 18.49 23.16 -6.46
CA ASN A 255 19.93 23.40 -6.27
C ASN A 255 20.48 24.26 -7.40
#